data_5417629a7cacd684b3050df5af628bca
#
_entry.id   5417629a7cacd684b3050df5af628bca
#
_cell.length_a   1.000
_cell.length_b   1.000
_cell.length_c   1.000
_cell.angle_alpha   90.00
_cell.angle_beta   90.00
_cell.angle_gamma   90.00
#
_symmetry.space_group_name_H-M   'P 1'
#
loop_
_entity.id
_entity.type
_entity.pdbx_description
1 polymer ?
#
loop_
_entity_poly.entity_id
_entity_poly.type
_entity_poly.pdbx_seq_one_letter_code
_entity_poly.pdbx_strand_id
1 'polypeptide(L)'
;MLYATFKTQVLQVSVLFILFLCLLGVWIMADFNGFWTTFHQLFFTNDLWLLNPYTDLMINLFPEAFFNHLVVRIILWFLAFYVPAAIIALLTQRDVLMLRFCPGLLAKTAQRRKKS
;
A
#
# COMPACT_ATOMS: atom_id res chain seq x y z
N MET A 1 -8.34 -23.98 10.93
CA MET A 1 -6.91 -23.76 11.16
C MET A 1 -6.21 -23.05 9.99
N LEU A 2 -6.24 -23.59 8.79
CA LEU A 2 -5.65 -22.97 7.57
C LEU A 2 -6.15 -21.53 7.29
N TYR A 3 -7.42 -21.26 7.47
CA TYR A 3 -8.01 -19.95 7.23
C TYR A 3 -7.54 -18.85 8.21
N ALA A 4 -7.34 -19.20 9.48
CA ALA A 4 -6.81 -18.27 10.48
C ALA A 4 -5.33 -17.93 10.21
N THR A 5 -4.53 -18.92 9.80
CA THR A 5 -3.12 -18.75 9.44
C THR A 5 -2.98 -17.86 8.20
N PHE A 6 -3.81 -18.09 7.18
CA PHE A 6 -3.82 -17.28 5.97
C PHE A 6 -4.16 -15.79 6.26
N LYS A 7 -5.13 -15.54 7.13
CA LYS A 7 -5.49 -14.17 7.55
C LYS A 7 -4.35 -13.44 8.25
N THR A 8 -3.68 -14.11 9.18
CA THR A 8 -2.56 -13.53 9.91
C THR A 8 -1.42 -13.19 8.96
N GLN A 9 -1.13 -14.05 7.99
CA GLN A 9 -0.11 -13.81 6.98
C GLN A 9 -0.46 -12.61 6.08
N VAL A 10 -1.70 -12.53 5.60
CA VAL A 10 -2.16 -11.40 4.77
C VAL A 10 -2.05 -10.08 5.53
N LEU A 11 -2.43 -10.06 6.83
CA LEU A 11 -2.31 -8.87 7.65
C LEU A 11 -0.85 -8.47 7.86
N GLN A 12 0.02 -9.42 8.18
CA GLN A 12 1.45 -9.16 8.37
C GLN A 12 2.09 -8.61 7.10
N VAL A 13 1.83 -9.24 5.95
CA VAL A 13 2.34 -8.77 4.64
C VAL A 13 1.82 -7.36 4.33
N SER A 14 0.54 -7.08 4.59
CA SER A 14 -0.03 -5.75 4.36
C SER A 14 0.62 -4.68 5.23
N VAL A 15 0.86 -4.97 6.51
CA VAL A 15 1.52 -4.03 7.44
C VAL A 15 2.96 -3.78 7.01
N LEU A 16 3.72 -4.84 6.66
CA LEU A 16 5.09 -4.71 6.16
C LEU A 16 5.15 -3.92 4.86
N PHE A 17 4.19 -4.14 3.97
CA PHE A 17 4.11 -3.41 2.70
C PHE A 17 3.81 -1.92 2.89
N ILE A 18 2.86 -1.57 3.76
CA ILE A 18 2.57 -0.17 4.12
C ILE A 18 3.79 0.48 4.75
N LEU A 19 4.47 -0.20 5.68
CA LEU A 19 5.68 0.29 6.32
C LEU A 19 6.79 0.55 5.28
N PHE A 20 6.99 -0.37 4.35
CA PHE A 20 7.94 -0.22 3.24
C PHE A 20 7.61 1.01 2.38
N LEU A 21 6.34 1.19 1.99
CA LEU A 21 5.91 2.36 1.22
C LEU A 21 6.08 3.67 1.98
N CYS A 22 5.84 3.69 3.30
CA CYS A 22 6.07 4.86 4.13
C CYS A 22 7.56 5.23 4.20
N LEU A 23 8.44 4.24 4.40
CA LEU A 23 9.90 4.45 4.41
C LEU A 23 10.41 4.93 3.06
N LEU A 24 9.92 4.34 1.98
CA LEU A 24 10.24 4.75 0.62
C LEU A 24 9.77 6.19 0.35
N GLY A 25 8.56 6.53 0.77
CA GLY A 25 8.01 7.88 0.64
C GLY A 25 8.82 8.92 1.41
N VAL A 26 9.25 8.61 2.62
CA VAL A 26 10.13 9.49 3.43
C VAL A 26 11.47 9.71 2.71
N TRP A 27 12.07 8.65 2.17
CA TRP A 27 13.32 8.77 1.42
C TRP A 27 13.15 9.65 0.17
N ILE A 28 12.10 9.41 -0.62
CA ILE A 28 11.78 10.21 -1.82
C ILE A 28 11.60 11.69 -1.47
N MET A 29 10.93 12.00 -0.35
CA MET A 29 10.71 13.38 0.08
C MET A 29 11.97 14.05 0.64
N ALA A 30 12.84 13.28 1.28
CA ALA A 30 14.08 13.79 1.87
C ALA A 30 15.18 14.03 0.83
N ASP A 31 15.33 13.10 -0.11
CA ASP A 31 16.36 13.14 -1.16
C ASP A 31 15.85 12.42 -2.42
N PHE A 32 15.08 13.15 -3.23
CA PHE A 32 14.57 12.62 -4.49
C PHE A 32 15.68 12.26 -5.47
N ASN A 33 16.73 13.06 -5.55
CA ASN A 33 17.84 12.84 -6.48
C ASN A 33 18.62 11.56 -6.13
N GLY A 34 18.92 11.35 -4.86
CA GLY A 34 19.54 10.10 -4.38
C GLY A 34 18.67 8.88 -4.64
N PHE A 35 17.37 8.97 -4.40
CA PHE A 35 16.41 7.93 -4.74
C PHE A 35 16.38 7.66 -6.26
N TRP A 36 16.27 8.70 -7.07
CA TRP A 36 16.21 8.61 -8.53
C TRP A 36 17.45 7.94 -9.12
N THR A 37 18.63 8.38 -8.65
CA THR A 37 19.91 7.81 -9.06
C THR A 37 20.01 6.33 -8.67
N THR A 38 19.73 5.99 -7.43
CA THR A 38 19.78 4.61 -6.93
C THR A 38 18.82 3.71 -7.69
N PHE A 39 17.58 4.18 -7.92
CA PHE A 39 16.58 3.45 -8.69
C PHE A 39 17.09 3.13 -10.10
N HIS A 40 17.66 4.12 -10.81
CA HIS A 40 18.15 3.90 -12.16
C HIS A 40 19.37 2.98 -12.20
N GLN A 41 20.32 3.12 -11.27
CA GLN A 41 21.47 2.22 -11.16
C GLN A 41 21.09 0.78 -10.87
N LEU A 42 19.99 0.56 -10.14
CA LEU A 42 19.50 -0.79 -9.83
C LEU A 42 18.86 -1.48 -11.03
N PHE A 43 18.10 -0.73 -11.84
CA PHE A 43 17.32 -1.28 -12.95
C PHE A 43 17.99 -1.15 -14.32
N PHE A 44 18.96 -0.25 -14.46
CA PHE A 44 19.63 0.02 -15.73
C PHE A 44 21.14 -0.19 -15.60
N THR A 45 21.68 -0.96 -16.52
CA THR A 45 23.14 -1.25 -16.59
C THR A 45 23.93 -0.24 -17.43
N ASN A 46 23.24 0.80 -17.94
CA ASN A 46 23.81 1.85 -18.77
C ASN A 46 23.57 3.24 -18.17
N ASP A 47 24.27 4.23 -18.66
CA ASP A 47 24.20 5.62 -18.20
C ASP A 47 23.29 6.52 -19.08
N LEU A 48 22.46 5.94 -19.95
CA LEU A 48 21.59 6.68 -20.87
C LEU A 48 20.48 7.47 -20.16
N TRP A 49 20.21 7.18 -18.90
CA TRP A 49 19.27 7.90 -18.05
C TRP A 49 19.87 9.20 -17.46
N LEU A 50 21.22 9.36 -17.53
CA LEU A 50 21.91 10.59 -17.14
C LEU A 50 21.78 11.62 -18.25
N LEU A 51 20.71 12.40 -18.21
CA LEU A 51 20.42 13.43 -19.20
C LEU A 51 21.22 14.71 -18.92
N ASN A 52 21.77 15.30 -19.98
CA ASN A 52 22.50 16.56 -19.90
C ASN A 52 21.52 17.73 -20.14
N PRO A 53 21.32 18.67 -19.20
CA PRO A 53 20.39 19.78 -19.37
C PRO A 53 20.77 20.76 -20.50
N TYR A 54 21.99 20.70 -20.99
CA TYR A 54 22.44 21.56 -22.10
C TYR A 54 22.21 20.97 -23.50
N THR A 55 22.11 19.63 -23.60
CA THR A 55 21.99 18.93 -24.89
C THR A 55 20.70 18.16 -25.04
N ASP A 56 20.11 17.70 -23.92
CA ASP A 56 18.96 16.79 -23.94
C ASP A 56 17.65 17.56 -23.73
N LEU A 57 16.81 17.53 -24.75
CA LEU A 57 15.52 18.20 -24.74
C LEU A 57 14.60 17.64 -23.65
N MET A 58 14.72 16.35 -23.34
CA MET A 58 13.82 15.65 -22.43
C MET A 58 13.90 16.19 -21.00
N ILE A 59 15.09 16.46 -20.46
CA ILE A 59 15.25 17.01 -19.11
C ILE A 59 14.77 18.47 -19.02
N ASN A 60 14.79 19.20 -20.13
CA ASN A 60 14.29 20.58 -20.20
C ASN A 60 12.77 20.64 -20.27
N LEU A 61 12.13 19.66 -20.93
CA LEU A 61 10.68 19.53 -21.00
C LEU A 61 10.09 18.93 -19.71
N PHE A 62 10.79 17.98 -19.10
CA PHE A 62 10.38 17.27 -17.90
C PHE A 62 11.47 17.36 -16.83
N PRO A 63 11.55 18.47 -16.10
CA PRO A 63 12.56 18.65 -15.05
C PRO A 63 12.33 17.67 -13.89
N GLU A 64 13.36 17.46 -13.07
CA GLU A 64 13.33 16.57 -11.89
C GLU A 64 12.12 16.82 -10.98
N ALA A 65 11.76 18.09 -10.77
CA ALA A 65 10.59 18.46 -9.98
C ALA A 65 9.27 17.86 -10.51
N PHE A 66 9.12 17.73 -11.83
CA PHE A 66 7.96 17.11 -12.45
C PHE A 66 7.85 15.64 -12.05
N PHE A 67 8.94 14.88 -12.12
CA PHE A 67 8.96 13.47 -11.74
C PHE A 67 8.74 13.28 -10.25
N ASN A 68 9.31 14.15 -9.41
CA ASN A 68 9.05 14.12 -7.96
C ASN A 68 7.55 14.28 -7.68
N HIS A 69 6.89 15.28 -8.22
CA HIS A 69 5.45 15.48 -8.06
C HIS A 69 4.63 14.31 -8.60
N LEU A 70 5.04 13.72 -9.71
CA LEU A 70 4.36 12.58 -10.31
C LEU A 70 4.44 11.34 -9.39
N VAL A 71 5.63 11.01 -8.92
CA VAL A 71 5.86 9.86 -8.03
C VAL A 71 5.10 10.02 -6.72
N VAL A 72 5.18 11.20 -6.09
CA VAL A 72 4.44 11.51 -4.86
C VAL A 72 2.93 11.36 -5.08
N ARG A 73 2.38 11.87 -6.20
CA ARG A 73 0.95 11.70 -6.53
C ARG A 73 0.56 10.25 -6.69
N ILE A 74 1.36 9.45 -7.39
CA ILE A 74 1.09 8.02 -7.58
C ILE A 74 1.02 7.31 -6.23
N ILE A 75 1.99 7.56 -5.34
CA ILE A 75 2.02 6.97 -3.99
C ILE A 75 0.79 7.41 -3.18
N LEU A 76 0.43 8.70 -3.19
CA LEU A 76 -0.72 9.21 -2.47
C LEU A 76 -2.04 8.61 -2.97
N TRP A 77 -2.24 8.51 -4.28
CA TRP A 77 -3.42 7.87 -4.85
C TRP A 77 -3.48 6.39 -4.52
N PHE A 78 -2.35 5.70 -4.61
CA PHE A 78 -2.27 4.29 -4.23
C PHE A 78 -2.67 4.08 -2.76
N LEU A 79 -2.13 4.87 -1.84
CA LEU A 79 -2.47 4.81 -0.42
C LEU A 79 -3.92 5.17 -0.16
N ALA A 80 -4.48 6.17 -0.86
CA ALA A 80 -5.87 6.58 -0.74
C ALA A 80 -6.87 5.47 -1.10
N PHE A 81 -6.51 4.56 -2.01
CA PHE A 81 -7.33 3.39 -2.34
C PHE A 81 -7.00 2.17 -1.48
N TYR A 82 -5.72 1.94 -1.22
CA TYR A 82 -5.25 0.76 -0.51
C TYR A 82 -5.65 0.77 0.98
N VAL A 83 -5.50 1.92 1.66
CA VAL A 83 -5.79 2.02 3.10
C VAL A 83 -7.27 1.77 3.41
N PRO A 84 -8.26 2.40 2.74
CA PRO A 84 -9.67 2.09 2.96
C PRO A 84 -10.01 0.63 2.65
N ALA A 85 -9.47 0.08 1.57
CA ALA A 85 -9.68 -1.33 1.21
C ALA A 85 -9.16 -2.28 2.30
N ALA A 86 -7.97 -2.01 2.84
CA ALA A 86 -7.40 -2.77 3.94
C ALA A 86 -8.24 -2.65 5.23
N ILE A 87 -8.73 -1.45 5.56
CA ILE A 87 -9.61 -1.21 6.71
C ILE A 87 -10.92 -1.98 6.55
N ILE A 88 -11.57 -1.89 5.40
CA ILE A 88 -12.83 -2.61 5.12
C ILE A 88 -12.61 -4.12 5.24
N ALA A 89 -11.53 -4.65 4.67
CA ALA A 89 -11.18 -6.06 4.78
C ALA A 89 -10.97 -6.50 6.24
N LEU A 90 -10.34 -5.67 7.07
CA LEU A 90 -10.14 -5.95 8.50
C LEU A 90 -11.46 -5.89 9.29
N LEU A 91 -12.33 -4.91 9.02
CA LEU A 91 -13.63 -4.78 9.69
C LEU A 91 -14.55 -5.94 9.34
N THR A 92 -14.67 -6.29 8.06
CA THR A 92 -15.47 -7.44 7.61
C THR A 92 -14.99 -8.76 8.22
N GLN A 93 -13.70 -8.87 8.47
CA GLN A 93 -13.13 -10.04 9.13
C GLN A 93 -13.48 -10.10 10.63
N ARG A 94 -13.62 -8.96 11.31
CA ARG A 94 -14.04 -8.90 12.72
C ARG A 94 -15.47 -9.42 12.89
N ASP A 95 -16.38 -9.06 12.00
CA ASP A 95 -17.78 -9.49 12.06
C ASP A 95 -17.89 -11.01 11.87
N VAL A 96 -17.15 -11.59 10.93
CA VAL A 96 -17.08 -13.04 10.72
C VAL A 96 -16.47 -13.76 11.93
N LEU A 97 -15.51 -13.14 12.62
CA LEU A 97 -14.87 -13.70 13.80
C LEU A 97 -15.82 -13.67 15.00
N MET A 98 -16.56 -12.57 15.19
CA MET A 98 -17.58 -12.45 16.24
C MET A 98 -18.71 -13.45 16.04
N LEU A 99 -19.20 -13.65 14.82
CA LEU A 99 -20.20 -14.65 14.48
C LEU A 99 -19.72 -16.09 14.73
N ARG A 100 -18.43 -16.34 14.63
CA ARG A 100 -17.83 -17.67 14.86
C ARG A 100 -17.51 -17.95 16.32
N PHE A 101 -17.22 -16.90 17.10
CA PHE A 101 -16.89 -17.04 18.54
C PHE A 101 -18.11 -17.07 19.46
N CYS A 102 -19.28 -16.61 18.97
CA CYS A 102 -20.54 -16.64 19.72
C CYS A 102 -21.66 -17.40 18.97
N PRO A 103 -21.52 -18.72 18.74
CA PRO A 103 -22.62 -19.51 18.18
C PRO A 103 -23.85 -19.52 19.09
N GLY A 104 -23.68 -19.30 20.40
CA GLY A 104 -24.76 -19.22 21.38
C GLY A 104 -25.67 -17.99 21.27
N LEU A 105 -25.17 -16.87 20.68
CA LEU A 105 -26.00 -15.68 20.49
C LEU A 105 -27.01 -15.84 19.35
N LEU A 106 -26.62 -16.53 18.27
CA LEU A 106 -27.50 -16.82 17.14
C LEU A 106 -28.59 -17.85 17.54
N ALA A 107 -28.24 -18.82 18.36
CA ALA A 107 -29.23 -19.79 18.89
C ALA A 107 -30.27 -19.08 19.77
N LYS A 108 -29.88 -18.14 20.63
CA LYS A 108 -30.79 -17.34 21.45
C LYS A 108 -31.72 -16.44 20.64
N THR A 109 -31.21 -15.85 19.56
CA THR A 109 -32.01 -14.97 18.68
C THR A 109 -33.00 -15.75 17.82
N ALA A 110 -32.60 -16.95 17.37
CA ALA A 110 -33.47 -17.86 16.63
C ALA A 110 -34.60 -18.43 17.54
N GLN A 111 -34.29 -18.72 18.80
CA GLN A 111 -35.33 -19.16 19.76
C GLN A 111 -36.31 -18.06 20.14
N ARG A 112 -35.88 -16.81 20.23
CA ARG A 112 -36.81 -15.67 20.45
C ARG A 112 -37.79 -15.47 19.30
N ARG A 113 -37.31 -15.67 18.04
CA ARG A 113 -38.18 -15.56 16.85
C ARG A 113 -39.23 -16.66 16.75
N LYS A 114 -38.98 -17.86 17.33
CA LYS A 114 -39.96 -18.96 17.34
C LYS A 114 -41.01 -18.84 18.45
N LYS A 115 -40.81 -17.96 19.44
CA LYS A 115 -41.74 -17.74 20.56
C LYS A 115 -42.64 -16.49 20.37
N SER A 116 -42.41 -15.73 19.34
CA SER A 116 -43.25 -14.59 18.92
C SER A 116 -44.15 -15.00 17.75
#